data_e971b2172bdf373bd0c94565d2dd7fad
#
_entry.id   e971b2172bdf373bd0c94565d2dd7fad
#
_cell.length_a   1.000
_cell.length_b   1.000
_cell.length_c   1.000
_cell.angle_alpha   90.00
_cell.angle_beta   90.00
_cell.angle_gamma   90.00
#
_symmetry.space_group_name_H-M   'P 1'
#
loop_
_entity.id
_entity.type
_entity.pdbx_description
1 polymer ?
#
loop_
_entity_poly.entity_id
_entity_poly.type
_entity_poly.pdbx_seq_one_letter_code
_entity_poly.pdbx_strand_id
1 'polypeptide(L)'
;MWKGFFYNYDIIYIIADEVDLIGTRINIRNEDVYIFPLNLDKDLIKLLFVNYIGKVNEINNRDAKYHTLLNNCTTNIFDIAKKTYPDLRFDWKIMVSGYAFKYCFQLGFIDQKYISNKVKLPIVDIGDQFFSKKIRAQLNNI
;
A
#
# COMPACT_ATOMS: atom_id res chain seq x y z
N MET A 1 5.11 -5.54 21.79
CA MET A 1 5.84 -5.60 20.51
C MET A 1 6.11 -7.04 20.02
N TRP A 2 6.32 -8.03 20.90
CA TRP A 2 6.64 -9.42 20.53
C TRP A 2 5.47 -10.26 19.96
N LYS A 3 4.20 -9.92 20.29
CA LYS A 3 3.02 -10.70 19.88
C LYS A 3 2.82 -10.81 18.36
N GLY A 4 3.27 -9.84 17.57
CA GLY A 4 3.18 -9.89 16.10
C GLY A 4 4.12 -10.92 15.45
N PHE A 5 5.17 -11.39 16.16
CA PHE A 5 6.07 -12.43 15.69
C PHE A 5 5.54 -13.86 15.93
N PHE A 6 4.50 -14.02 16.72
CA PHE A 6 3.99 -15.35 17.16
C PHE A 6 2.59 -15.66 16.61
N TYR A 7 2.19 -15.05 15.47
CA TYR A 7 0.89 -15.30 14.85
C TYR A 7 -0.33 -15.11 15.79
N ASN A 8 -0.23 -14.18 16.76
CA ASN A 8 -1.27 -13.94 17.78
C ASN A 8 -2.39 -13.01 17.30
N TYR A 9 -2.27 -12.42 16.11
CA TYR A 9 -3.26 -11.53 15.52
C TYR A 9 -3.77 -12.08 14.21
N ASP A 10 -5.03 -11.81 13.92
CA ASP A 10 -5.61 -12.11 12.60
C ASP A 10 -5.30 -10.98 11.61
N ILE A 11 -5.22 -11.34 10.32
CA ILE A 11 -5.16 -10.36 9.26
C ILE A 11 -6.58 -9.91 8.93
N ILE A 12 -6.75 -8.60 8.86
CA ILE A 12 -7.95 -7.96 8.33
C ILE A 12 -7.59 -7.11 7.11
N TYR A 13 -8.45 -7.10 6.11
CA TYR A 13 -8.37 -6.19 4.98
C TYR A 13 -9.41 -5.09 5.17
N ILE A 14 -8.99 -3.84 5.03
CA ILE A 14 -9.84 -2.67 5.16
C ILE A 14 -9.93 -2.01 3.79
N ILE A 15 -11.15 -1.84 3.29
CA ILE A 15 -11.46 -1.03 2.12
C ILE A 15 -12.20 0.20 2.64
N ALA A 16 -11.60 1.36 2.46
CA ALA A 16 -12.11 2.64 2.97
C ALA A 16 -11.74 3.77 2.02
N ASP A 17 -12.38 4.91 2.18
CA ASP A 17 -11.99 6.12 1.47
C ASP A 17 -10.57 6.56 1.84
N GLU A 18 -9.88 7.19 0.89
CA GLU A 18 -8.50 7.66 1.10
C GLU A 18 -8.42 8.65 2.28
N VAL A 19 -9.42 9.50 2.44
CA VAL A 19 -9.49 10.49 3.52
C VAL A 19 -9.50 9.81 4.90
N ASP A 20 -10.25 8.73 5.06
CA ASP A 20 -10.35 8.00 6.33
C ASP A 20 -9.08 7.22 6.63
N LEU A 21 -8.58 6.49 5.63
CA LEU A 21 -7.39 5.67 5.78
C LEU A 21 -6.13 6.50 6.05
N ILE A 22 -5.94 7.55 5.26
CA ILE A 22 -4.78 8.46 5.38
C ILE A 22 -4.92 9.32 6.63
N GLY A 23 -6.14 9.82 6.91
CA GLY A 23 -6.42 10.59 8.13
C GLY A 23 -6.14 9.80 9.40
N THR A 24 -6.50 8.52 9.45
CA THR A 24 -6.16 7.65 10.60
C THR A 24 -4.65 7.55 10.80
N ARG A 25 -3.86 7.45 9.72
CA ARG A 25 -2.40 7.36 9.84
C ARG A 25 -1.76 8.67 10.27
N ILE A 26 -2.15 9.78 9.66
CA ILE A 26 -1.55 11.10 9.95
C ILE A 26 -2.07 11.67 11.25
N ASN A 27 -3.39 11.76 11.43
CA ASN A 27 -3.99 12.52 12.54
C ASN A 27 -3.97 11.73 13.86
N ILE A 28 -4.14 10.40 13.80
CA ILE A 28 -4.28 9.57 15.01
C ILE A 28 -2.95 8.90 15.36
N ARG A 29 -2.24 8.36 14.36
CA ARG A 29 -0.99 7.62 14.59
C ARG A 29 0.26 8.49 14.50
N ASN A 30 0.14 9.74 14.05
CA ASN A 30 1.26 10.68 13.79
C ASN A 30 2.33 10.07 12.86
N GLU A 31 1.89 9.30 11.85
CA GLU A 31 2.77 8.71 10.85
C GLU A 31 2.98 9.68 9.68
N ASP A 32 4.20 9.73 9.16
CA ASP A 32 4.48 10.41 7.89
C ASP A 32 3.97 9.57 6.73
N VAL A 33 3.04 10.12 5.94
CA VAL A 33 2.48 9.46 4.77
C VAL A 33 2.96 10.13 3.49
N TYR A 34 3.50 9.33 2.58
CA TYR A 34 3.95 9.75 1.26
C TYR A 34 3.13 9.03 0.19
N ILE A 35 2.84 9.73 -0.90
CA ILE A 35 2.13 9.17 -2.04
C ILE A 35 3.00 9.17 -3.28
N PHE A 36 2.93 8.07 -4.03
CA PHE A 36 3.69 7.87 -5.26
C PHE A 36 2.76 7.33 -6.35
N PRO A 37 2.60 8.02 -7.49
CA PRO A 37 1.92 7.44 -8.63
C PRO A 37 2.68 6.25 -9.19
N LEU A 38 1.96 5.20 -9.56
CA LEU A 38 2.54 4.04 -10.22
C LEU A 38 2.33 4.13 -11.73
N ASN A 39 3.41 4.01 -12.49
CA ASN A 39 3.39 3.91 -13.93
C ASN A 39 3.17 2.43 -14.33
N LEU A 40 1.92 2.00 -14.31
CA LEU A 40 1.51 0.65 -14.65
C LEU A 40 0.45 0.69 -15.77
N ASP A 41 0.46 -0.35 -16.62
CA ASP A 41 -0.58 -0.54 -17.61
C ASP A 41 -1.96 -0.73 -16.98
N LYS A 42 -3.01 -0.20 -17.64
CA LYS A 42 -4.38 -0.24 -17.11
C LYS A 42 -4.93 -1.66 -16.92
N ASP A 43 -4.56 -2.57 -17.80
CA ASP A 43 -5.05 -3.95 -17.71
C ASP A 43 -4.34 -4.68 -16.56
N LEU A 44 -3.06 -4.35 -16.33
CA LEU A 44 -2.32 -4.83 -15.17
C LEU A 44 -2.93 -4.32 -13.84
N ILE A 45 -3.32 -3.04 -13.81
CA ILE A 45 -4.01 -2.44 -12.64
C ILE A 45 -5.35 -3.15 -12.38
N LYS A 46 -6.15 -3.39 -13.43
CA LYS A 46 -7.41 -4.13 -13.28
C LYS A 46 -7.19 -5.55 -12.74
N LEU A 47 -6.22 -6.27 -13.30
CA LEU A 47 -5.91 -7.62 -12.85
C LEU A 47 -5.41 -7.64 -11.41
N LEU A 48 -4.57 -6.67 -11.02
CA LEU A 48 -4.11 -6.48 -9.65
C LEU A 48 -5.31 -6.27 -8.70
N PHE A 49 -6.25 -5.42 -9.09
CA PHE A 49 -7.45 -5.15 -8.30
C PHE A 49 -8.33 -6.40 -8.14
N VAL A 50 -8.57 -7.14 -9.23
CA VAL A 50 -9.35 -8.39 -9.19
C VAL A 50 -8.67 -9.42 -8.28
N ASN A 51 -7.36 -9.59 -8.37
CA ASN A 51 -6.59 -10.48 -7.52
C ASN A 51 -6.64 -10.04 -6.04
N TYR A 52 -6.63 -8.72 -5.78
CA TYR A 52 -6.78 -8.17 -4.44
C TYR A 52 -8.16 -8.53 -3.85
N ILE A 53 -9.25 -8.30 -4.58
CA ILE A 53 -10.61 -8.66 -4.13
C ILE A 53 -10.72 -10.17 -3.93
N GLY A 54 -10.13 -10.98 -4.82
CA GLY A 54 -10.06 -12.43 -4.66
C GLY A 54 -9.38 -12.83 -3.35
N LYS A 55 -8.27 -12.16 -3.00
CA LYS A 55 -7.57 -12.40 -1.73
C LYS A 55 -8.39 -11.99 -0.50
N VAL A 56 -9.09 -10.87 -0.56
CA VAL A 56 -10.02 -10.44 0.50
C VAL A 56 -11.08 -11.50 0.75
N ASN A 57 -11.71 -12.03 -0.30
CA ASN A 57 -12.72 -13.07 -0.20
C ASN A 57 -12.14 -14.40 0.33
N GLU A 58 -10.92 -14.76 -0.07
CA GLU A 58 -10.23 -15.96 0.43
C GLU A 58 -9.99 -15.88 1.95
N ILE A 59 -9.54 -14.73 2.45
CA ILE A 59 -9.26 -14.54 3.88
C ILE A 59 -10.53 -14.52 4.72
N ASN A 60 -11.63 -13.97 4.17
CA ASN A 60 -12.91 -13.97 4.88
C ASN A 60 -13.44 -15.40 5.16
N ASN A 61 -12.93 -16.40 4.45
CA ASN A 61 -13.28 -17.81 4.60
C ASN A 61 -12.23 -18.65 5.33
N ARG A 62 -11.12 -18.06 5.80
CA ARG A 62 -10.00 -18.78 6.44
C ARG A 62 -9.38 -17.93 7.54
N ASP A 63 -8.96 -18.57 8.61
CA ASP A 63 -8.17 -17.95 9.68
C ASP A 63 -6.75 -17.62 9.16
N ALA A 64 -6.56 -16.39 8.73
CA ALA A 64 -5.24 -15.90 8.29
C ALA A 64 -4.55 -15.17 9.44
N LYS A 65 -3.42 -15.70 9.90
CA LYS A 65 -2.65 -15.12 11.01
C LYS A 65 -1.62 -14.10 10.51
N TYR A 66 -1.54 -12.98 11.21
CA TYR A 66 -0.54 -11.94 10.99
C TYR A 66 0.84 -12.36 11.51
N HIS A 67 1.87 -12.08 10.73
CA HIS A 67 3.26 -12.21 11.15
C HIS A 67 4.07 -10.99 10.68
N THR A 68 4.77 -10.34 11.59
CA THR A 68 5.43 -9.04 11.34
C THR A 68 6.35 -9.04 10.12
N LEU A 69 7.05 -10.12 9.82
CA LEU A 69 7.97 -10.21 8.69
C LEU A 69 7.41 -11.00 7.51
N LEU A 70 6.69 -12.09 7.76
CA LEU A 70 6.32 -13.07 6.72
C LEU A 70 4.92 -12.86 6.17
N ASN A 71 4.01 -12.29 6.95
CA ASN A 71 2.61 -12.13 6.59
C ASN A 71 2.08 -10.78 7.11
N ASN A 72 2.67 -9.69 6.61
CA ASN A 72 2.30 -8.32 6.94
C ASN A 72 1.59 -7.64 5.76
N CYS A 73 1.20 -6.37 5.95
CA CYS A 73 0.48 -5.62 4.92
C CYS A 73 1.25 -5.53 3.59
N THR A 74 2.58 -5.41 3.62
CA THR A 74 3.39 -5.25 2.41
C THR A 74 3.64 -6.58 1.72
N THR A 75 3.95 -7.65 2.47
CA THR A 75 4.15 -9.00 1.90
C THR A 75 2.88 -9.53 1.27
N ASN A 76 1.71 -9.27 1.86
CA ASN A 76 0.42 -9.64 1.27
C ASN A 76 0.16 -8.93 -0.06
N ILE A 77 0.44 -7.63 -0.15
CA ILE A 77 0.33 -6.90 -1.43
C ILE A 77 1.33 -7.44 -2.46
N PHE A 78 2.55 -7.77 -2.04
CA PHE A 78 3.54 -8.39 -2.93
C PHE A 78 3.05 -9.73 -3.48
N ASP A 79 2.46 -10.60 -2.67
CA ASP A 79 1.93 -11.89 -3.10
C ASP A 79 0.81 -11.74 -4.14
N ILE A 80 -0.07 -10.74 -3.95
CA ILE A 80 -1.10 -10.38 -4.93
C ILE A 80 -0.47 -9.86 -6.21
N ALA A 81 0.52 -8.95 -6.10
CA ALA A 81 1.23 -8.40 -7.24
C ALA A 81 1.99 -9.47 -8.02
N LYS A 82 2.59 -10.45 -7.34
CA LYS A 82 3.29 -11.58 -7.96
C LYS A 82 2.35 -12.51 -8.74
N LYS A 83 1.12 -12.72 -8.27
CA LYS A 83 0.08 -13.43 -9.04
C LYS A 83 -0.27 -12.69 -10.33
N THR A 84 -0.24 -11.36 -10.30
CA THR A 84 -0.54 -10.50 -11.45
C THR A 84 0.65 -10.38 -12.40
N TYR A 85 1.86 -10.31 -11.85
CA TYR A 85 3.13 -10.17 -12.57
C TYR A 85 4.13 -11.22 -12.07
N PRO A 86 4.16 -12.42 -12.66
CA PRO A 86 4.95 -13.56 -12.16
C PRO A 86 6.46 -13.34 -12.12
N ASP A 87 6.98 -12.40 -12.94
CA ASP A 87 8.41 -12.06 -12.99
C ASP A 87 8.89 -11.22 -11.81
N LEU A 88 7.99 -10.75 -10.92
CA LEU A 88 8.39 -10.06 -9.70
C LEU A 88 9.27 -10.97 -8.85
N ARG A 89 10.44 -10.48 -8.49
CA ARG A 89 11.35 -11.17 -7.59
C ARG A 89 11.22 -10.61 -6.18
N PHE A 90 11.30 -11.48 -5.19
CA PHE A 90 11.29 -11.04 -3.80
C PHE A 90 12.54 -10.21 -3.49
N ASP A 91 12.34 -9.11 -2.76
CA ASP A 91 13.40 -8.24 -2.23
C ASP A 91 13.09 -7.98 -0.75
N TRP A 92 14.09 -7.93 0.10
CA TRP A 92 13.93 -7.67 1.54
C TRP A 92 13.19 -6.36 1.85
N LYS A 93 13.24 -5.38 0.94
CA LYS A 93 12.52 -4.10 1.06
C LYS A 93 11.01 -4.27 1.21
N ILE A 94 10.49 -5.40 0.74
CA ILE A 94 9.05 -5.74 0.84
C ILE A 94 8.70 -6.14 2.29
N MET A 95 9.65 -6.65 3.06
CA MET A 95 9.42 -7.01 4.46
C MET A 95 9.25 -5.78 5.36
N VAL A 96 9.76 -4.63 4.93
CA VAL A 96 9.72 -3.37 5.68
C VAL A 96 8.96 -2.31 4.88
N SER A 97 7.74 -2.00 5.29
CA SER A 97 6.81 -1.13 4.55
C SER A 97 7.40 0.22 4.13
N GLY A 98 8.25 0.82 4.97
CA GLY A 98 8.93 2.09 4.67
C GLY A 98 9.92 2.02 3.51
N TYR A 99 10.28 0.84 3.01
CA TYR A 99 11.19 0.64 1.87
C TYR A 99 10.49 0.13 0.61
N ALA A 100 9.21 -0.20 0.66
CA ALA A 100 8.47 -0.74 -0.48
C ALA A 100 8.49 0.19 -1.71
N PHE A 101 8.44 1.52 -1.50
CA PHE A 101 8.54 2.48 -2.60
C PHE A 101 9.88 2.40 -3.35
N LYS A 102 10.99 2.10 -2.67
CA LYS A 102 12.30 1.92 -3.30
C LYS A 102 12.32 0.69 -4.20
N TYR A 103 11.64 -0.36 -3.79
CA TYR A 103 11.47 -1.55 -4.62
C TYR A 103 10.65 -1.23 -5.88
N CYS A 104 9.50 -0.56 -5.74
CA CYS A 104 8.69 -0.12 -6.88
C CYS A 104 9.48 0.80 -7.83
N PHE A 105 10.32 1.68 -7.30
CA PHE A 105 11.20 2.52 -8.10
C PHE A 105 12.24 1.70 -8.88
N GLN A 106 12.88 0.72 -8.26
CA GLN A 106 13.86 -0.16 -8.92
C GLN A 106 13.25 -0.99 -10.05
N LEU A 107 11.96 -1.30 -9.96
CA LEU A 107 11.20 -1.97 -11.02
C LEU A 107 10.72 -1.01 -12.14
N GLY A 108 10.99 0.29 -12.03
CA GLY A 108 10.51 1.29 -12.99
C GLY A 108 9.02 1.65 -12.84
N PHE A 109 8.38 1.23 -11.76
CA PHE A 109 6.95 1.51 -11.51
C PHE A 109 6.73 2.93 -10.92
N ILE A 110 7.76 3.59 -10.45
CA ILE A 110 7.73 4.98 -9.94
C ILE A 110 8.77 5.79 -10.72
N ASP A 111 8.36 6.92 -11.28
CA ASP A 111 9.27 7.81 -11.97
C ASP A 111 10.23 8.53 -11.02
N GLN A 112 11.46 8.78 -11.47
CA GLN A 112 12.52 9.46 -10.71
C GLN A 112 12.05 10.83 -10.15
N LYS A 113 11.23 11.57 -10.89
CA LYS A 113 10.71 12.87 -10.46
C LYS A 113 9.95 12.79 -9.13
N TYR A 114 9.19 11.71 -8.88
CA TYR A 114 8.46 11.52 -7.62
C TYR A 114 9.36 11.05 -6.47
N ILE A 115 10.49 10.42 -6.77
CA ILE A 115 11.49 10.09 -5.75
C ILE A 115 12.25 11.34 -5.30
N SER A 116 12.57 12.23 -6.24
CA SER A 116 13.29 13.49 -5.96
C SER A 116 12.40 14.51 -5.24
N ASN A 117 11.10 14.53 -5.57
CA ASN A 117 10.11 15.48 -5.05
C ASN A 117 9.01 14.75 -4.28
N LYS A 118 9.38 14.03 -3.22
CA LYS A 118 8.42 13.26 -2.42
C LYS A 118 7.33 14.14 -1.85
N VAL A 119 6.08 13.82 -2.17
CA VAL A 119 4.92 14.49 -1.59
C VAL A 119 4.58 13.85 -0.25
N LYS A 120 4.89 14.57 0.82
CA LYS A 120 4.41 14.27 2.17
C LYS A 120 3.02 14.87 2.33
N LEU A 121 2.05 14.07 2.74
CA LEU A 121 0.69 14.55 2.93
C LEU A 121 0.57 15.35 4.23
N PRO A 122 -0.20 16.47 4.22
CA PRO A 122 -0.46 17.27 5.41
C PRO A 122 -1.47 16.58 6.34
N ILE A 123 -1.73 17.19 7.48
CA ILE A 123 -2.85 16.84 8.37
C ILE A 123 -4.14 16.83 7.52
N VAL A 124 -4.94 15.78 7.70
CA VAL A 124 -6.13 15.52 6.90
C VAL A 124 -7.37 16.08 7.59
N ASP A 125 -8.13 16.88 6.85
CA ASP A 125 -9.51 17.18 7.25
C ASP A 125 -10.42 16.02 6.84
N ILE A 126 -10.91 15.27 7.82
CA ILE A 126 -11.73 14.06 7.62
C ILE A 126 -13.07 14.40 6.92
N GLY A 127 -13.53 15.66 7.00
CA GLY A 127 -14.72 16.13 6.30
C GLY A 127 -14.49 16.52 4.83
N ASP A 128 -13.25 16.49 4.35
CA ASP A 128 -12.91 16.95 3.00
C ASP A 128 -13.30 15.95 1.91
N GLN A 129 -14.48 16.08 1.35
CA GLN A 129 -14.97 15.25 0.23
C GLN A 129 -14.12 15.36 -1.05
N PHE A 130 -13.28 16.39 -1.16
CA PHE A 130 -12.39 16.59 -2.30
C PHE A 130 -10.93 16.16 -2.05
N PHE A 131 -10.65 15.55 -0.91
CA PHE A 131 -9.31 15.16 -0.51
C PHE A 131 -8.56 14.40 -1.61
N SER A 132 -9.13 13.31 -2.12
CA SER A 132 -8.53 12.50 -3.18
C SER A 132 -8.22 13.29 -4.46
N LYS A 133 -9.08 14.25 -4.82
CA LYS A 133 -8.86 15.11 -5.98
C LYS A 133 -7.73 16.10 -5.75
N LYS A 134 -7.62 16.66 -4.54
CA LYS A 134 -6.55 17.59 -4.15
C LYS A 134 -5.17 16.92 -4.19
N ILE A 135 -5.06 15.69 -3.65
CA ILE A 135 -3.78 14.94 -3.68
C ILE A 135 -3.35 14.66 -5.11
N ARG A 136 -4.27 14.26 -5.98
CA ARG A 136 -3.94 13.97 -7.39
C ARG A 136 -3.54 15.24 -8.15
N ALA A 137 -4.19 16.36 -7.90
CA ALA A 137 -3.79 17.65 -8.47
C ALA A 137 -2.38 18.07 -8.01
N GLN A 138 -2.04 17.84 -6.74
CA GLN A 138 -0.70 18.10 -6.21
C GLN A 138 0.38 17.24 -6.89
N LEU A 139 0.08 15.98 -7.16
CA LEU A 139 1.01 15.06 -7.85
C LEU A 139 1.22 15.45 -9.32
N ASN A 140 0.21 15.99 -9.98
CA ASN A 140 0.30 16.41 -11.38
C ASN A 140 1.16 17.67 -11.57
N ASN A 141 1.43 18.42 -10.50
CA ASN A 141 2.27 19.62 -10.52
C ASN A 141 3.77 19.33 -10.30
N ILE A 142 4.16 18.07 -10.18
CA ILE A 142 5.53 17.55 -10.10
C ILE A 142 5.99 17.09 -11.48
#